data_b18c3bcf815281b85ab3099b31861fae
#
_entry.id   b18c3bcf815281b85ab3099b31861fae
#
_cell.length_a   1.000
_cell.length_b   1.000
_cell.length_c   1.000
_cell.angle_alpha   90.00
_cell.angle_beta   90.00
_cell.angle_gamma   90.00
#
_symmetry.space_group_name_H-M   'P 1'
#
loop_
_entity.id
_entity.type
_entity.pdbx_description
1 polymer ?
#
loop_
_entity_poly.entity_id
_entity_poly.type
_entity_poly.pdbx_seq_one_letter_code
_entity_poly.pdbx_strand_id
1 'polypeptide(L)'
;MNRAARYPKLTRRSLHRQRGAVAIIVGLSLAVMIGFVGLALDLGKLYVTRSELQNSADACALSAARDLTSAISLSVAEADGIAAGHLNFVFFQKKSVQMSTNANVTFSDSLTNPFLTKDAVATPANIKYVQCTATLSSIAHWFIEVLNVLPGTKLANAAEVSASAIATVGGGQTTCAIPVFVCRAAAASPYKVGDWISSLSGSSTTYGPGNFGWAALDGSTNETTIANELSGNTCNITSPQDLSTPGKMSAALRAWNTRFGVYTNGANGSSGQPDFTGYAYVGPNYGPPGTPGIKGDAYTQFVADRASFKPYQGDGAPPSGSGIATNGTATASNYSTYGGDRRLALAPEGDCSTLQGSSHKLHVTQWDCVLMLDPVPFSSGKSSGAVVAHLEYLGSSVSGNNPCATHGLPGSGSASGTQVPMLVQ
;
A
#
# COMPACT_ATOMS: atom_id res chain seq x y z
N MET A 1 108.52 22.40 -23.69
CA MET A 1 107.20 22.88 -24.19
C MET A 1 106.11 22.35 -23.26
N ASN A 2 105.78 23.10 -22.18
CA ASN A 2 104.75 22.74 -21.21
C ASN A 2 103.42 23.45 -21.55
N ARG A 3 102.38 22.70 -21.94
CA ARG A 3 101.05 23.23 -22.07
C ARG A 3 100.27 22.91 -20.80
N ALA A 4 100.10 23.96 -19.97
CA ALA A 4 99.21 23.85 -18.76
C ALA A 4 97.73 23.83 -19.22
N ALA A 5 97.02 22.77 -18.84
CA ALA A 5 95.58 22.64 -19.07
C ALA A 5 94.80 23.49 -18.04
N ARG A 6 94.06 24.50 -18.51
CA ARG A 6 93.15 25.30 -17.63
C ARG A 6 91.85 24.52 -17.45
N TYR A 7 91.57 24.15 -16.20
CA TYR A 7 90.26 23.63 -15.79
C TYR A 7 89.24 24.77 -15.66
N PRO A 8 88.05 24.66 -16.14
CA PRO A 8 87.03 25.69 -15.94
C PRO A 8 86.53 25.65 -14.52
N LYS A 9 86.49 26.80 -13.86
CA LYS A 9 85.89 26.99 -12.53
C LYS A 9 84.40 26.78 -12.61
N LEU A 10 83.90 25.71 -11.99
CA LEU A 10 82.50 25.50 -11.72
C LEU A 10 81.95 26.56 -10.79
N THR A 11 81.23 27.51 -11.29
CA THR A 11 80.48 28.49 -10.49
C THR A 11 79.39 27.75 -9.70
N ARG A 12 79.58 27.65 -8.37
CA ARG A 12 78.49 27.20 -7.49
C ARG A 12 77.32 28.15 -7.61
N ARG A 13 76.21 27.71 -8.31
CA ARG A 13 74.93 28.36 -8.22
C ARG A 13 74.50 28.30 -6.76
N SER A 14 74.39 29.44 -6.11
CA SER A 14 73.81 29.55 -4.77
C SER A 14 72.32 29.17 -4.89
N LEU A 15 71.99 28.04 -4.36
CA LEU A 15 70.59 27.67 -4.13
C LEU A 15 69.98 28.69 -3.16
N HIS A 16 69.33 29.71 -3.73
CA HIS A 16 68.53 30.61 -2.89
C HIS A 16 67.50 29.76 -2.14
N ARG A 17 67.63 29.71 -0.85
CA ARG A 17 66.71 29.04 0.05
C ARG A 17 65.36 29.76 -0.04
N GLN A 18 64.40 29.21 -0.84
CA GLN A 18 63.02 29.69 -0.97
C GLN A 18 62.14 29.29 0.28
N ARG A 19 62.74 29.30 1.44
CA ARG A 19 62.04 28.89 2.71
C ARG A 19 60.85 29.79 3.07
N GLY A 20 60.86 31.06 2.68
CA GLY A 20 59.76 32.00 2.94
C GLY A 20 58.54 31.80 2.05
N ALA A 21 58.76 31.51 0.75
CA ALA A 21 57.67 31.33 -0.20
C ALA A 21 56.81 30.07 0.11
N VAL A 22 57.48 28.99 0.55
CA VAL A 22 56.77 27.75 0.95
C VAL A 22 55.90 28.00 2.19
N ALA A 23 56.37 28.75 3.18
CA ALA A 23 55.59 29.06 4.37
C ALA A 23 54.32 29.86 4.06
N ILE A 24 54.40 30.81 3.11
CA ILE A 24 53.22 31.59 2.66
C ILE A 24 52.23 30.71 1.91
N ILE A 25 52.68 29.84 1.00
CA ILE A 25 51.81 28.92 0.26
C ILE A 25 51.12 27.95 1.22
N VAL A 26 51.84 27.34 2.15
CA VAL A 26 51.31 26.44 3.17
C VAL A 26 50.29 27.16 4.05
N GLY A 27 50.61 28.39 4.51
CA GLY A 27 49.68 29.19 5.32
C GLY A 27 48.37 29.51 4.59
N LEU A 28 48.45 29.93 3.32
CA LEU A 28 47.27 30.19 2.48
C LEU A 28 46.47 28.92 2.20
N SER A 29 47.16 27.82 1.88
CA SER A 29 46.49 26.53 1.64
C SER A 29 45.75 26.03 2.88
N LEU A 30 46.35 26.17 4.06
CA LEU A 30 45.74 25.80 5.34
C LEU A 30 44.52 26.67 5.65
N ALA A 31 44.59 27.98 5.43
CA ALA A 31 43.47 28.88 5.63
C ALA A 31 42.29 28.53 4.70
N VAL A 32 42.54 28.23 3.41
CA VAL A 32 41.54 27.79 2.45
C VAL A 32 40.92 26.45 2.87
N MET A 33 41.73 25.47 3.28
CA MET A 33 41.24 24.18 3.77
C MET A 33 40.34 24.32 5.01
N ILE A 34 40.74 25.15 5.98
CA ILE A 34 39.91 25.41 7.16
C ILE A 34 38.59 26.07 6.77
N GLY A 35 38.61 27.00 5.81
CA GLY A 35 37.42 27.63 5.29
C GLY A 35 36.44 26.61 4.64
N PHE A 36 36.96 25.68 3.83
CA PHE A 36 36.13 24.62 3.22
C PHE A 36 35.56 23.66 4.27
N VAL A 37 36.35 23.24 5.28
CA VAL A 37 35.84 22.38 6.35
C VAL A 37 34.78 23.11 7.16
N GLY A 38 34.99 24.39 7.47
CA GLY A 38 33.99 25.22 8.17
C GLY A 38 32.67 25.32 7.40
N LEU A 39 32.75 25.60 6.10
CA LEU A 39 31.56 25.65 5.23
C LEU A 39 30.85 24.30 5.18
N ALA A 40 31.60 23.21 5.08
CA ALA A 40 31.00 21.85 5.04
C ALA A 40 30.27 21.53 6.37
N LEU A 41 30.80 21.95 7.51
CA LEU A 41 30.15 21.77 8.82
C LEU A 41 28.86 22.60 8.95
N ASP A 42 28.86 23.86 8.51
CA ASP A 42 27.68 24.71 8.58
C ASP A 42 26.58 24.20 7.63
N LEU A 43 26.92 23.81 6.40
CA LEU A 43 25.96 23.22 5.46
C LEU A 43 25.45 21.87 5.96
N GLY A 44 26.31 21.02 6.50
CA GLY A 44 25.94 19.74 7.09
C GLY A 44 24.90 19.90 8.21
N LYS A 45 25.11 20.88 9.09
CA LYS A 45 24.17 21.24 10.16
C LYS A 45 22.80 21.69 9.61
N LEU A 46 22.77 22.54 8.60
CA LEU A 46 21.54 22.99 7.97
C LEU A 46 20.80 21.82 7.29
N TYR A 47 21.54 20.93 6.64
CA TYR A 47 20.99 19.74 6.00
C TYR A 47 20.33 18.79 7.01
N VAL A 48 21.02 18.47 8.12
CA VAL A 48 20.47 17.65 9.20
C VAL A 48 19.22 18.30 9.79
N THR A 49 19.26 19.60 10.08
CA THR A 49 18.12 20.35 10.59
C THR A 49 16.91 20.28 9.62
N ARG A 50 17.16 20.39 8.31
CA ARG A 50 16.09 20.28 7.30
C ARG A 50 15.48 18.89 7.29
N SER A 51 16.28 17.83 7.41
CA SER A 51 15.78 16.46 7.48
C SER A 51 14.94 16.21 8.73
N GLU A 52 15.35 16.76 9.88
CA GLU A 52 14.59 16.67 11.13
C GLU A 52 13.27 17.46 11.06
N LEU A 53 13.26 18.64 10.43
CA LEU A 53 12.04 19.40 10.18
C LEU A 53 11.10 18.68 9.19
N GLN A 54 11.66 17.99 8.19
CA GLN A 54 10.84 17.20 7.27
C GLN A 54 10.09 16.09 8.01
N ASN A 55 10.76 15.35 8.91
CA ASN A 55 10.11 14.34 9.73
C ASN A 55 8.95 14.94 10.56
N SER A 56 9.13 16.15 11.09
CA SER A 56 8.07 16.85 11.83
C SER A 56 6.91 17.25 10.92
N ALA A 57 7.19 17.79 9.74
CA ALA A 57 6.17 18.16 8.77
C ALA A 57 5.39 16.95 8.27
N ASP A 58 6.08 15.83 8.00
CA ASP A 58 5.47 14.56 7.59
C ASP A 58 4.54 14.00 8.67
N ALA A 59 5.00 13.96 9.92
CA ALA A 59 4.19 13.50 11.06
C ALA A 59 2.95 14.38 11.27
N CYS A 60 3.11 15.70 11.17
CA CYS A 60 2.00 16.65 11.23
C CYS A 60 0.99 16.41 10.10
N ALA A 61 1.46 16.34 8.86
CA ALA A 61 0.59 16.19 7.70
C ALA A 61 -0.18 14.86 7.73
N LEU A 62 0.49 13.75 8.06
CA LEU A 62 -0.16 12.44 8.18
C LEU A 62 -1.19 12.41 9.31
N SER A 63 -0.88 13.00 10.47
CA SER A 63 -1.84 13.04 11.59
C SER A 63 -3.05 13.90 11.26
N ALA A 64 -2.85 15.09 10.70
CA ALA A 64 -3.94 15.95 10.28
C ALA A 64 -4.78 15.34 9.14
N ALA A 65 -4.14 14.64 8.19
CA ALA A 65 -4.86 13.99 7.09
C ALA A 65 -5.78 12.87 7.57
N ARG A 66 -5.39 12.11 8.61
CA ARG A 66 -6.24 11.06 9.20
C ARG A 66 -7.62 11.61 9.61
N ASP A 67 -7.66 12.86 10.02
CA ASP A 67 -8.88 13.50 10.53
C ASP A 67 -9.62 14.31 9.45
N LEU A 68 -9.17 14.28 8.19
CA LEU A 68 -9.89 14.86 7.05
C LEU A 68 -11.12 14.01 6.70
N THR A 69 -12.08 13.96 7.59
CA THR A 69 -13.37 13.30 7.37
C THR A 69 -14.49 14.33 7.40
N SER A 70 -15.59 14.05 6.73
CA SER A 70 -16.76 14.93 6.74
C SER A 70 -17.39 15.12 8.14
N ALA A 71 -17.04 14.25 9.08
CA ALA A 71 -17.56 14.24 10.45
C ALA A 71 -16.69 15.02 11.45
N ILE A 72 -15.42 15.28 11.13
CA ILE A 72 -14.46 15.92 12.02
C ILE A 72 -14.15 17.34 11.51
N SER A 73 -14.08 18.30 12.43
CA SER A 73 -13.78 19.70 12.08
C SER A 73 -12.30 19.88 11.73
N LEU A 74 -12.00 20.83 10.84
CA LEU A 74 -10.62 21.20 10.48
C LEU A 74 -9.80 21.66 11.70
N SER A 75 -10.46 22.17 12.74
CA SER A 75 -9.80 22.56 13.99
C SER A 75 -9.22 21.35 14.74
N VAL A 76 -9.89 20.21 14.69
CA VAL A 76 -9.38 18.96 15.29
C VAL A 76 -8.21 18.44 14.46
N ALA A 77 -8.36 18.39 13.14
CA ALA A 77 -7.29 17.97 12.23
C ALA A 77 -6.01 18.85 12.40
N GLU A 78 -6.17 20.17 12.52
CA GLU A 78 -5.05 21.07 12.80
C GLU A 78 -4.40 20.78 14.14
N ALA A 79 -5.20 20.60 15.21
CA ALA A 79 -4.69 20.36 16.55
C ALA A 79 -3.90 19.04 16.63
N ASP A 80 -4.42 17.97 16.04
CA ASP A 80 -3.75 16.67 16.01
C ASP A 80 -2.49 16.68 15.16
N GLY A 81 -2.50 17.42 14.04
CA GLY A 81 -1.31 17.65 13.24
C GLY A 81 -0.22 18.37 14.02
N ILE A 82 -0.56 19.49 14.68
CA ILE A 82 0.38 20.26 15.51
C ILE A 82 0.93 19.39 16.65
N ALA A 83 0.07 18.62 17.33
CA ALA A 83 0.50 17.72 18.40
C ALA A 83 1.51 16.68 17.91
N ALA A 84 1.26 16.05 16.76
CA ALA A 84 2.18 15.10 16.16
C ALA A 84 3.51 15.75 15.73
N GLY A 85 3.46 16.96 15.14
CA GLY A 85 4.64 17.72 14.78
C GLY A 85 5.52 18.06 15.98
N HIS A 86 4.93 18.45 17.11
CA HIS A 86 5.65 18.78 18.35
C HIS A 86 6.36 17.59 19.00
N LEU A 87 5.95 16.34 18.72
CA LEU A 87 6.65 15.15 19.21
C LEU A 87 8.04 14.97 18.58
N ASN A 88 8.29 15.66 17.48
CA ASN A 88 9.57 15.61 16.80
C ASN A 88 10.55 16.67 17.33
N PHE A 89 11.81 16.32 17.35
CA PHE A 89 12.88 17.18 17.78
C PHE A 89 13.77 17.58 16.59
N VAL A 90 14.33 18.76 16.67
CA VAL A 90 15.19 19.37 15.66
C VAL A 90 16.49 19.84 16.28
N PHE A 91 17.45 20.17 15.44
CA PHE A 91 18.76 20.66 15.87
C PHE A 91 19.53 19.61 16.68
N PHE A 92 19.79 18.46 16.05
CA PHE A 92 20.40 17.28 16.67
C PHE A 92 19.60 16.79 17.88
N GLN A 93 18.29 16.72 17.74
CA GLN A 93 17.36 16.25 18.78
C GLN A 93 17.38 17.08 20.08
N LYS A 94 17.72 18.37 20.00
CA LYS A 94 17.85 19.24 21.20
C LYS A 94 16.68 20.18 21.41
N LYS A 95 15.91 20.49 20.35
CA LYS A 95 14.79 21.43 20.42
C LYS A 95 13.55 20.77 19.88
N SER A 96 12.43 20.87 20.58
CA SER A 96 11.11 20.52 20.05
C SER A 96 10.76 21.48 18.91
N VAL A 97 10.20 20.94 17.83
CA VAL A 97 9.65 21.75 16.75
C VAL A 97 8.44 22.52 17.26
N GLN A 98 8.40 23.80 16.98
CA GLN A 98 7.27 24.65 17.38
C GLN A 98 6.36 24.91 16.19
N MET A 99 5.09 24.57 16.35
CA MET A 99 4.03 24.82 15.38
C MET A 99 2.89 25.57 16.07
N SER A 100 2.20 26.43 15.36
CA SER A 100 1.10 27.24 15.89
C SER A 100 -0.13 27.16 15.00
N THR A 101 -1.28 27.32 15.61
CA THR A 101 -2.58 27.35 14.94
C THR A 101 -2.66 28.49 13.94
N ASN A 102 -3.39 28.26 12.85
CA ASN A 102 -3.57 29.22 11.75
C ASN A 102 -2.27 29.69 11.06
N ALA A 103 -1.18 28.95 11.21
CA ALA A 103 0.09 29.31 10.60
C ALA A 103 0.80 28.13 9.93
N ASN A 104 0.94 27.01 10.62
CA ASN A 104 1.75 25.89 10.17
C ASN A 104 0.96 24.79 9.47
N VAL A 105 -0.37 24.75 9.65
CA VAL A 105 -1.27 23.77 9.02
C VAL A 105 -2.26 24.48 8.13
N THR A 106 -2.30 24.10 6.88
CA THR A 106 -3.19 24.68 5.86
C THR A 106 -3.86 23.57 5.05
N PHE A 107 -5.00 23.88 4.44
CA PHE A 107 -5.92 22.93 3.84
C PHE A 107 -6.28 23.32 2.42
N SER A 108 -6.48 22.35 1.54
CA SER A 108 -6.93 22.58 0.17
C SER A 108 -7.87 21.45 -0.31
N ASP A 109 -8.71 21.75 -1.26
CA ASP A 109 -9.54 20.80 -1.99
C ASP A 109 -8.80 20.16 -3.18
N SER A 110 -7.66 20.74 -3.60
CA SER A 110 -6.85 20.28 -4.72
C SER A 110 -5.37 20.62 -4.50
N LEU A 111 -4.47 19.81 -5.08
CA LEU A 111 -3.02 20.10 -5.07
C LEU A 111 -2.64 21.35 -5.86
N THR A 112 -3.49 21.80 -6.78
CA THR A 112 -3.25 22.98 -7.62
C THR A 112 -3.84 24.25 -7.06
N ASN A 113 -4.76 24.16 -6.08
CA ASN A 113 -5.40 25.29 -5.45
C ASN A 113 -4.57 25.82 -4.27
N PRO A 114 -4.74 27.08 -3.88
CA PRO A 114 -4.07 27.63 -2.70
C PRO A 114 -4.43 26.84 -1.44
N PHE A 115 -3.42 26.61 -0.59
CA PHE A 115 -3.63 26.09 0.75
C PHE A 115 -4.01 27.22 1.70
N LEU A 116 -5.14 27.07 2.38
CA LEU A 116 -5.74 28.09 3.24
C LEU A 116 -5.73 27.63 4.71
N THR A 117 -5.66 28.57 5.63
CA THR A 117 -5.87 28.29 7.05
C THR A 117 -7.30 27.79 7.28
N LYS A 118 -7.53 27.01 8.34
CA LYS A 118 -8.87 26.45 8.64
C LYS A 118 -9.97 27.51 8.67
N ASP A 119 -9.65 28.73 9.16
CA ASP A 119 -10.61 29.82 9.30
C ASP A 119 -10.91 30.53 7.97
N ALA A 120 -10.05 30.37 6.96
CA ALA A 120 -10.23 30.90 5.61
C ALA A 120 -10.92 29.90 4.66
N VAL A 121 -11.12 28.65 5.06
CA VAL A 121 -11.80 27.64 4.26
C VAL A 121 -13.30 27.85 4.27
N ALA A 122 -13.88 28.17 3.11
CA ALA A 122 -15.32 28.42 2.98
C ALA A 122 -16.17 27.12 3.06
N THR A 123 -15.66 26.01 2.55
CA THR A 123 -16.39 24.73 2.47
C THR A 123 -15.55 23.59 3.00
N PRO A 124 -15.54 23.35 4.32
CA PRO A 124 -14.71 22.31 4.96
C PRO A 124 -14.94 20.91 4.42
N ALA A 125 -16.17 20.57 4.02
CA ALA A 125 -16.52 19.25 3.49
C ALA A 125 -15.80 18.87 2.17
N ASN A 126 -15.29 19.85 1.43
CA ASN A 126 -14.59 19.63 0.16
C ASN A 126 -13.08 19.45 0.33
N ILE A 127 -12.55 19.66 1.52
CA ILE A 127 -11.10 19.57 1.78
C ILE A 127 -10.63 18.12 1.63
N LYS A 128 -9.54 17.95 0.87
CA LYS A 128 -8.92 16.65 0.59
C LYS A 128 -7.45 16.60 0.97
N TYR A 129 -6.80 17.73 1.06
CA TYR A 129 -5.36 17.85 1.28
C TYR A 129 -5.06 18.73 2.47
N VAL A 130 -4.04 18.36 3.22
CA VAL A 130 -3.47 19.18 4.30
C VAL A 130 -1.98 19.36 4.06
N GLN A 131 -1.50 20.56 4.25
CA GLN A 131 -0.09 20.89 4.21
C GLN A 131 0.37 21.33 5.58
N CYS A 132 1.44 20.74 6.06
CA CYS A 132 2.14 21.16 7.26
C CYS A 132 3.49 21.77 6.90
N THR A 133 3.85 22.88 7.52
CA THR A 133 5.15 23.54 7.35
C THR A 133 5.81 23.71 8.70
N ALA A 134 6.99 23.10 8.86
CA ALA A 134 7.84 23.22 10.04
C ALA A 134 9.02 24.16 9.74
N THR A 135 9.26 25.13 10.61
CA THR A 135 10.31 26.12 10.41
C THR A 135 11.15 26.28 11.67
N LEU A 136 12.46 26.39 11.49
CA LEU A 136 13.39 26.79 12.54
C LEU A 136 14.20 27.99 12.07
N SER A 137 14.03 29.10 12.74
CA SER A 137 14.80 30.32 12.53
C SER A 137 15.98 30.45 13.49
N SER A 138 16.85 31.40 13.23
CA SER A 138 17.98 31.75 14.09
C SER A 138 18.98 30.61 14.32
N ILE A 139 19.24 29.80 13.29
CA ILE A 139 20.30 28.79 13.31
C ILE A 139 21.62 29.50 13.11
N ALA A 140 22.39 29.72 14.19
CA ALA A 140 23.66 30.40 14.13
C ALA A 140 24.66 29.64 13.25
N HIS A 141 25.35 30.34 12.38
CA HIS A 141 26.47 29.80 11.63
C HIS A 141 27.71 29.74 12.57
N TRP A 142 28.55 28.74 12.39
CA TRP A 142 29.78 28.59 13.21
C TRP A 142 31.00 29.15 12.49
N PHE A 143 31.07 29.01 11.18
CA PHE A 143 32.23 29.31 10.39
C PHE A 143 31.97 30.28 9.23
N ILE A 144 30.77 30.37 8.73
CA ILE A 144 30.39 31.27 7.62
C ILE A 144 30.68 32.74 8.00
N GLU A 145 30.53 33.11 9.28
CA GLU A 145 30.83 34.46 9.77
C GLU A 145 32.29 34.86 9.56
N VAL A 146 33.22 33.90 9.52
CA VAL A 146 34.62 34.19 9.26
C VAL A 146 34.84 34.86 7.90
N LEU A 147 33.95 34.59 6.95
CA LEU A 147 34.00 35.22 5.62
C LEU A 147 33.65 36.73 5.66
N ASN A 148 33.00 37.21 6.72
CA ASN A 148 32.73 38.64 6.93
C ASN A 148 34.00 39.47 7.22
N VAL A 149 35.14 38.83 7.45
CA VAL A 149 36.45 39.50 7.53
C VAL A 149 36.91 40.00 6.16
N LEU A 150 36.36 39.44 5.07
CA LEU A 150 36.68 39.89 3.72
C LEU A 150 35.97 41.21 3.41
N PRO A 151 36.68 42.20 2.84
CA PRO A 151 36.12 43.49 2.50
C PRO A 151 34.92 43.31 1.49
N GLY A 152 33.77 43.88 1.85
CA GLY A 152 32.58 43.86 1.00
C GLY A 152 31.61 42.68 1.21
N THR A 153 31.94 41.71 2.08
CA THR A 153 31.04 40.61 2.46
C THR A 153 30.18 41.00 3.68
N LYS A 154 28.88 40.76 3.61
CA LYS A 154 27.94 40.87 4.73
C LYS A 154 27.03 39.63 4.70
N LEU A 155 27.56 38.53 5.20
CA LEU A 155 26.80 37.30 5.34
C LEU A 155 26.01 37.33 6.65
N ALA A 156 24.79 36.82 6.61
CA ALA A 156 23.96 36.70 7.80
C ALA A 156 24.60 35.72 8.80
N ASN A 157 24.52 36.05 10.07
CA ASN A 157 25.02 35.23 11.18
C ASN A 157 24.10 34.07 11.57
N ALA A 158 22.93 34.02 11.00
CA ALA A 158 22.01 32.93 11.23
C ALA A 158 21.19 32.64 9.93
N ALA A 159 20.80 31.39 9.80
CA ALA A 159 19.89 30.93 8.74
C ALA A 159 18.52 30.55 9.32
N GLU A 160 17.55 30.55 8.42
CA GLU A 160 16.25 29.92 8.63
C GLU A 160 16.15 28.71 7.71
N VAL A 161 15.60 27.61 8.23
CA VAL A 161 15.33 26.39 7.47
C VAL A 161 13.89 26.02 7.68
N SER A 162 13.21 25.69 6.59
CA SER A 162 11.85 25.18 6.60
C SER A 162 11.74 23.89 5.79
N ALA A 163 10.78 23.07 6.17
CA ALA A 163 10.37 21.89 5.45
C ALA A 163 8.84 21.80 5.44
N SER A 164 8.26 21.27 4.39
CA SER A 164 6.82 21.12 4.25
C SER A 164 6.48 19.74 3.71
N ALA A 165 5.32 19.25 4.13
CA ALA A 165 4.75 18.00 3.66
C ALA A 165 3.28 18.18 3.35
N ILE A 166 2.80 17.52 2.31
CA ILE A 166 1.39 17.46 1.97
C ILE A 166 0.91 16.03 2.10
N ALA A 167 -0.21 15.86 2.79
CA ALA A 167 -0.87 14.58 2.93
C ALA A 167 -2.34 14.65 2.52
N THR A 168 -2.86 13.50 2.16
CA THR A 168 -4.27 13.26 1.86
C THR A 168 -4.71 11.94 2.47
N VAL A 169 -6.00 11.64 2.38
CA VAL A 169 -6.54 10.33 2.71
C VAL A 169 -6.78 9.58 1.41
N GLY A 170 -6.24 8.39 1.31
CA GLY A 170 -6.40 7.52 0.15
C GLY A 170 -6.70 6.09 0.55
N GLY A 171 -7.10 5.26 -0.41
CA GLY A 171 -7.32 3.84 -0.16
C GLY A 171 -6.04 3.13 0.26
N GLY A 172 -6.10 2.35 1.32
CA GLY A 172 -5.03 1.45 1.74
C GLY A 172 -4.87 0.28 0.78
N GLN A 173 -3.73 -0.39 0.86
CA GLN A 173 -3.55 -1.67 0.18
C GLN A 173 -4.51 -2.72 0.75
N THR A 174 -4.93 -3.63 -0.11
CA THR A 174 -5.77 -4.77 0.24
C THR A 174 -5.17 -6.05 -0.32
N THR A 175 -5.71 -7.19 0.08
CA THR A 175 -5.46 -8.45 -0.61
C THR A 175 -5.86 -8.34 -2.08
N CYS A 176 -5.35 -9.26 -2.90
CA CYS A 176 -5.69 -9.28 -4.32
C CYS A 176 -7.17 -9.63 -4.53
N ALA A 177 -7.74 -9.14 -5.63
CA ALA A 177 -9.09 -9.51 -5.99
C ALA A 177 -9.16 -10.88 -6.67
N ILE A 178 -10.33 -11.49 -6.59
CA ILE A 178 -10.72 -12.64 -7.38
C ILE A 178 -11.73 -12.23 -8.46
N PRO A 179 -11.72 -12.88 -9.62
CA PRO A 179 -12.59 -12.53 -10.74
C PRO A 179 -14.02 -13.07 -10.53
N VAL A 180 -14.62 -12.71 -9.41
CA VAL A 180 -16.03 -12.94 -9.12
C VAL A 180 -16.68 -11.68 -8.60
N PHE A 181 -17.92 -11.44 -8.98
CA PHE A 181 -18.72 -10.35 -8.42
C PHE A 181 -19.71 -10.89 -7.39
N VAL A 182 -20.06 -10.05 -6.44
CA VAL A 182 -21.09 -10.31 -5.43
C VAL A 182 -22.30 -9.44 -5.74
N CYS A 183 -23.49 -10.06 -5.69
CA CYS A 183 -24.73 -9.29 -5.80
C CYS A 183 -24.99 -8.53 -4.50
N ARG A 184 -25.26 -7.23 -4.62
CA ARG A 184 -25.60 -6.40 -3.48
C ARG A 184 -26.72 -7.02 -2.65
N ALA A 185 -26.59 -7.00 -1.34
CA ALA A 185 -27.64 -7.35 -0.42
C ALA A 185 -28.86 -6.44 -0.58
N ALA A 186 -30.04 -6.94 -0.24
CA ALA A 186 -31.22 -6.09 -0.18
C ALA A 186 -31.04 -4.99 0.90
N ALA A 187 -31.49 -3.77 0.61
CA ALA A 187 -31.36 -2.65 1.54
C ALA A 187 -31.98 -2.92 2.92
N ALA A 188 -33.06 -3.72 2.95
CA ALA A 188 -33.72 -4.14 4.19
C ALA A 188 -32.95 -5.23 4.96
N SER A 189 -31.96 -5.89 4.34
CA SER A 189 -31.18 -6.98 4.95
C SER A 189 -29.75 -6.93 4.42
N PRO A 190 -28.91 -5.97 4.86
CA PRO A 190 -27.50 -5.86 4.46
C PRO A 190 -26.72 -7.09 4.94
N TYR A 191 -25.66 -7.45 4.20
CA TYR A 191 -24.76 -8.52 4.64
C TYR A 191 -24.13 -8.21 5.98
N LYS A 192 -23.99 -9.25 6.76
CA LYS A 192 -23.24 -9.25 8.05
C LYS A 192 -22.02 -10.12 7.90
N VAL A 193 -20.97 -9.80 8.65
CA VAL A 193 -19.77 -10.64 8.72
C VAL A 193 -20.18 -12.06 9.12
N GLY A 194 -19.72 -13.05 8.35
CA GLY A 194 -20.10 -14.45 8.49
C GLY A 194 -21.25 -14.91 7.57
N ASP A 195 -21.92 -14.00 6.87
CA ASP A 195 -22.97 -14.40 5.92
C ASP A 195 -22.36 -15.16 4.72
N TRP A 196 -23.08 -16.19 4.29
CA TRP A 196 -22.69 -17.00 3.15
C TRP A 196 -23.33 -16.51 1.88
N ILE A 197 -22.52 -16.40 0.83
CA ILE A 197 -22.92 -16.01 -0.51
C ILE A 197 -22.64 -17.19 -1.44
N SER A 198 -23.62 -17.61 -2.22
CA SER A 198 -23.53 -18.81 -3.05
C SER A 198 -23.45 -18.47 -4.54
N SER A 199 -22.66 -19.22 -5.30
CA SER A 199 -22.70 -19.11 -6.75
C SER A 199 -24.08 -19.59 -7.28
N LEU A 200 -24.47 -19.08 -8.47
CA LEU A 200 -25.67 -19.60 -9.11
C LEU A 200 -25.52 -21.07 -9.44
N SER A 201 -26.57 -21.80 -9.14
CA SER A 201 -26.68 -23.24 -9.41
C SER A 201 -27.36 -23.51 -10.75
N GLY A 202 -26.80 -24.41 -11.52
CA GLY A 202 -27.48 -25.05 -12.65
C GLY A 202 -27.84 -24.14 -13.79
N SER A 203 -29.14 -24.09 -14.13
CA SER A 203 -29.68 -23.35 -15.26
C SER A 203 -30.23 -21.96 -14.90
N SER A 204 -30.09 -21.53 -13.65
CA SER A 204 -30.53 -20.19 -13.25
C SER A 204 -29.70 -19.12 -13.97
N THR A 205 -30.38 -18.18 -14.59
CA THR A 205 -29.77 -17.01 -15.26
C THR A 205 -30.06 -15.72 -14.52
N THR A 206 -30.75 -15.79 -13.39
CA THR A 206 -31.17 -14.62 -12.64
C THR A 206 -30.34 -14.52 -11.37
N TYR A 207 -29.49 -13.50 -11.32
CA TYR A 207 -28.71 -13.15 -10.13
C TYR A 207 -29.53 -12.28 -9.17
N GLY A 208 -29.33 -12.44 -7.88
CA GLY A 208 -29.97 -11.65 -6.85
C GLY A 208 -29.17 -11.64 -5.56
N PRO A 209 -29.66 -10.97 -4.50
CA PRO A 209 -29.01 -10.96 -3.20
C PRO A 209 -28.65 -12.38 -2.72
N GLY A 210 -27.46 -12.56 -2.17
CA GLY A 210 -26.95 -13.88 -1.76
C GLY A 210 -26.31 -14.68 -2.89
N ASN A 211 -26.18 -14.13 -4.10
CA ASN A 211 -25.52 -14.79 -5.22
C ASN A 211 -24.21 -14.09 -5.61
N PHE A 212 -23.32 -14.86 -6.23
CA PHE A 212 -22.15 -14.37 -6.93
C PHE A 212 -21.98 -15.04 -8.29
N GLY A 213 -21.18 -14.41 -9.16
CA GLY A 213 -20.85 -14.94 -10.48
C GLY A 213 -19.47 -14.48 -10.95
N TRP A 214 -19.09 -14.85 -12.17
CA TRP A 214 -17.80 -14.49 -12.73
C TRP A 214 -17.74 -13.04 -13.18
N ALA A 215 -16.62 -12.37 -12.91
CA ALA A 215 -16.31 -11.02 -13.34
C ALA A 215 -15.02 -10.98 -14.14
N ALA A 216 -14.94 -10.16 -15.15
CA ALA A 216 -13.73 -9.88 -15.91
C ALA A 216 -13.04 -8.65 -15.30
N LEU A 217 -12.03 -8.85 -14.46
CA LEU A 217 -11.34 -7.74 -13.77
C LEU A 217 -10.48 -6.90 -14.71
N ASP A 218 -9.90 -7.52 -15.75
CA ASP A 218 -9.11 -6.85 -16.79
C ASP A 218 -9.94 -6.43 -18.02
N GLY A 219 -11.25 -6.66 -17.98
CA GLY A 219 -12.18 -6.41 -19.08
C GLY A 219 -12.27 -7.55 -20.09
N SER A 220 -11.45 -8.59 -20.01
CA SER A 220 -11.48 -9.74 -20.91
C SER A 220 -12.43 -10.83 -20.39
N THR A 221 -13.43 -11.15 -21.17
CA THR A 221 -14.38 -12.25 -20.86
C THR A 221 -13.88 -13.63 -21.29
N ASN A 222 -12.62 -13.74 -21.67
CA ASN A 222 -12.02 -15.01 -22.09
C ASN A 222 -11.81 -15.94 -20.88
N GLU A 223 -12.26 -17.19 -21.00
CA GLU A 223 -12.19 -18.19 -19.93
C GLU A 223 -10.74 -18.43 -19.43
N THR A 224 -9.78 -18.44 -20.36
CA THR A 224 -8.35 -18.62 -20.00
C THR A 224 -7.81 -17.43 -19.22
N THR A 225 -8.20 -16.21 -19.57
CA THR A 225 -7.78 -15.00 -18.85
C THR A 225 -8.32 -15.03 -17.42
N ILE A 226 -9.60 -15.32 -17.23
CA ILE A 226 -10.20 -15.41 -15.89
C ILE A 226 -9.60 -16.55 -15.07
N ALA A 227 -9.29 -17.69 -15.70
CA ALA A 227 -8.58 -18.77 -15.03
C ALA A 227 -7.16 -18.35 -14.61
N ASN A 228 -6.47 -17.55 -15.41
CA ASN A 228 -5.15 -16.99 -15.08
C ASN A 228 -5.24 -15.96 -13.95
N GLU A 229 -6.26 -15.13 -13.91
CA GLU A 229 -6.51 -14.20 -12.79
C GLU A 229 -6.71 -14.96 -11.46
N LEU A 230 -7.43 -16.09 -11.49
CA LEU A 230 -7.56 -16.97 -10.33
C LEU A 230 -6.26 -17.70 -9.97
N SER A 231 -5.50 -18.13 -10.96
CA SER A 231 -4.25 -18.86 -10.75
C SER A 231 -3.10 -17.95 -10.35
N GLY A 232 -3.10 -16.71 -10.85
CA GLY A 232 -2.18 -15.64 -10.50
C GLY A 232 -2.67 -14.83 -9.29
N ASN A 233 -1.99 -13.72 -9.02
CA ASN A 233 -2.40 -12.72 -8.05
C ASN A 233 -2.67 -11.41 -8.82
N THR A 234 -3.92 -11.12 -9.10
CA THR A 234 -4.31 -9.85 -9.74
C THR A 234 -4.49 -8.81 -8.64
N CYS A 235 -3.38 -8.18 -8.26
CA CYS A 235 -3.35 -7.23 -7.13
C CYS A 235 -3.40 -5.77 -7.57
N ASN A 236 -3.29 -5.48 -8.86
CA ASN A 236 -3.38 -4.13 -9.43
C ASN A 236 -4.79 -3.88 -9.96
N ILE A 237 -5.75 -3.77 -9.05
CA ILE A 237 -7.12 -3.46 -9.42
C ILE A 237 -7.23 -1.95 -9.56
N THR A 238 -7.39 -1.50 -10.79
CA THR A 238 -8.01 -0.20 -11.03
C THR A 238 -9.49 -0.39 -10.78
N SER A 239 -10.09 0.43 -9.93
CA SER A 239 -11.52 0.34 -9.63
C SER A 239 -12.31 0.57 -10.93
N PRO A 240 -12.72 -0.47 -11.67
CA PRO A 240 -13.54 -0.28 -12.85
C PRO A 240 -14.93 0.09 -12.39
N GLN A 241 -15.54 1.05 -13.07
CA GLN A 241 -16.93 1.41 -12.80
C GLN A 241 -17.91 0.34 -13.31
N ASP A 242 -17.56 -0.34 -14.41
CA ASP A 242 -18.38 -1.37 -15.01
C ASP A 242 -17.54 -2.62 -15.33
N LEU A 243 -17.97 -3.78 -14.83
CA LEU A 243 -17.35 -5.07 -15.10
C LEU A 243 -18.20 -5.89 -16.08
N SER A 244 -17.55 -6.52 -17.04
CA SER A 244 -18.19 -7.55 -17.85
C SER A 244 -18.38 -8.84 -17.04
N THR A 245 -19.54 -9.44 -17.14
CA THR A 245 -19.89 -10.66 -16.42
C THR A 245 -20.02 -11.83 -17.42
N PRO A 246 -18.98 -12.64 -17.59
CA PRO A 246 -19.03 -13.80 -18.46
C PRO A 246 -19.92 -14.91 -17.86
N GLY A 247 -20.42 -15.78 -18.72
CA GLY A 247 -21.22 -16.95 -18.32
C GLY A 247 -20.42 -18.06 -17.63
N LYS A 248 -20.90 -19.29 -17.72
CA LYS A 248 -20.22 -20.47 -17.12
C LYS A 248 -18.84 -20.70 -17.73
N MET A 249 -17.84 -20.95 -16.87
CA MET A 249 -16.44 -21.12 -17.24
C MET A 249 -15.80 -22.32 -16.57
N SER A 250 -15.57 -23.38 -17.33
CA SER A 250 -14.98 -24.62 -16.80
C SER A 250 -13.52 -24.48 -16.37
N ALA A 251 -12.73 -23.66 -17.08
CA ALA A 251 -11.34 -23.42 -16.72
C ALA A 251 -11.23 -22.56 -15.45
N ALA A 252 -12.12 -21.59 -15.27
CA ALA A 252 -12.18 -20.80 -14.05
C ALA A 252 -12.55 -21.65 -12.83
N LEU A 253 -13.47 -22.63 -12.97
CA LEU A 253 -13.78 -23.58 -11.90
C LEU A 253 -12.56 -24.45 -11.52
N ARG A 254 -11.79 -24.88 -12.52
CA ARG A 254 -10.54 -25.61 -12.25
C ARG A 254 -9.53 -24.74 -11.51
N ALA A 255 -9.36 -23.52 -11.93
CA ALA A 255 -8.47 -22.55 -11.27
C ALA A 255 -8.93 -22.23 -9.82
N TRP A 256 -10.24 -22.10 -9.60
CA TRP A 256 -10.84 -21.98 -8.26
C TRP A 256 -10.37 -23.12 -7.34
N ASN A 257 -10.46 -24.35 -7.82
CA ASN A 257 -10.13 -25.54 -7.03
C ASN A 257 -8.64 -25.66 -6.70
N THR A 258 -7.75 -25.05 -7.51
CA THR A 258 -6.32 -25.06 -7.20
C THR A 258 -5.99 -24.39 -5.88
N ARG A 259 -6.81 -23.40 -5.46
CA ARG A 259 -6.65 -22.73 -4.18
C ARG A 259 -6.88 -23.63 -2.97
N PHE A 260 -7.58 -24.74 -3.17
CA PHE A 260 -7.79 -25.80 -2.18
C PHE A 260 -6.81 -26.98 -2.36
N GLY A 261 -5.86 -26.87 -3.27
CA GLY A 261 -4.96 -27.97 -3.59
C GLY A 261 -5.63 -29.10 -4.37
N VAL A 262 -6.71 -28.83 -5.09
CA VAL A 262 -7.43 -29.78 -5.93
C VAL A 262 -7.16 -29.48 -7.40
N TYR A 263 -6.59 -30.47 -8.10
CA TYR A 263 -6.14 -30.34 -9.50
C TYR A 263 -6.79 -31.37 -10.40
N THR A 264 -6.89 -31.06 -11.69
CA THR A 264 -7.47 -31.93 -12.72
C THR A 264 -6.49 -32.22 -13.84
N ASN A 265 -6.62 -33.39 -14.49
CA ASN A 265 -5.93 -33.75 -15.73
C ASN A 265 -4.40 -33.61 -15.69
N GLY A 266 -3.78 -34.05 -14.59
CA GLY A 266 -2.32 -33.96 -14.44
C GLY A 266 -1.79 -32.56 -14.12
N ALA A 267 -2.65 -31.58 -13.95
CA ALA A 267 -2.26 -30.29 -13.41
C ALA A 267 -1.70 -30.44 -11.99
N ASN A 268 -0.81 -29.58 -11.61
CA ASN A 268 -0.14 -29.57 -10.29
C ASN A 268 0.04 -28.13 -9.81
N GLY A 269 0.83 -27.93 -8.78
CA GLY A 269 1.12 -26.60 -8.24
C GLY A 269 1.64 -25.57 -9.24
N SER A 270 2.12 -25.96 -10.42
CA SER A 270 2.48 -25.03 -11.49
C SER A 270 1.27 -24.43 -12.21
N SER A 271 0.11 -25.07 -12.11
CA SER A 271 -1.15 -24.61 -12.71
C SER A 271 -1.96 -23.68 -11.80
N GLY A 272 -1.45 -23.39 -10.63
CA GLY A 272 -2.04 -22.54 -9.59
C GLY A 272 -1.61 -23.02 -8.22
N GLN A 273 -1.22 -22.10 -7.34
CA GLN A 273 -0.77 -22.44 -6.00
C GLN A 273 -1.96 -22.63 -5.06
N PRO A 274 -1.91 -23.60 -4.12
CA PRO A 274 -2.91 -23.67 -3.06
C PRO A 274 -2.75 -22.51 -2.09
N ASP A 275 -3.77 -22.28 -1.26
CA ASP A 275 -3.70 -21.38 -0.12
C ASP A 275 -2.91 -22.04 1.05
N PHE A 276 -2.70 -21.31 2.13
CA PHE A 276 -2.09 -21.78 3.39
C PHE A 276 -2.79 -23.01 3.94
N THR A 277 -4.08 -23.12 3.76
CA THR A 277 -4.84 -24.33 4.02
C THR A 277 -5.84 -24.60 2.91
N GLY A 278 -5.97 -25.83 2.51
CA GLY A 278 -7.01 -26.32 1.60
C GLY A 278 -8.29 -26.74 2.33
N TYR A 279 -8.51 -26.33 3.59
CA TYR A 279 -9.68 -26.74 4.34
C TYR A 279 -10.98 -26.26 3.70
N ALA A 280 -11.92 -27.17 3.45
CA ALA A 280 -13.24 -26.87 2.91
C ALA A 280 -14.25 -26.77 4.07
N TYR A 281 -14.81 -25.58 4.23
CA TYR A 281 -15.80 -25.29 5.28
C TYR A 281 -17.19 -25.58 4.76
N VAL A 282 -17.62 -26.82 4.89
CA VAL A 282 -18.93 -27.29 4.38
C VAL A 282 -19.67 -28.09 5.44
N GLY A 283 -20.97 -28.37 5.18
CA GLY A 283 -21.75 -29.23 6.04
C GLY A 283 -21.13 -30.61 6.29
N PRO A 284 -21.39 -31.24 7.43
CA PRO A 284 -22.38 -30.82 8.43
C PRO A 284 -21.84 -29.76 9.45
N ASN A 285 -20.55 -29.46 9.46
CA ASN A 285 -19.95 -28.62 10.50
C ASN A 285 -20.08 -27.12 10.23
N TYR A 286 -20.08 -26.69 8.96
CA TYR A 286 -20.16 -25.29 8.55
C TYR A 286 -21.33 -25.03 7.62
N GLY A 287 -21.92 -23.83 7.73
CA GLY A 287 -23.03 -23.41 6.92
C GLY A 287 -23.44 -21.97 7.23
N PRO A 288 -24.48 -21.46 6.55
CA PRO A 288 -24.96 -20.11 6.79
C PRO A 288 -25.27 -19.84 8.28
N PRO A 289 -25.02 -18.64 8.77
CA PRO A 289 -25.32 -18.26 10.15
C PRO A 289 -26.79 -18.52 10.51
N GLY A 290 -27.03 -18.98 11.74
CA GLY A 290 -28.37 -19.30 12.24
C GLY A 290 -28.86 -20.70 11.93
N THR A 291 -28.10 -21.53 11.24
CA THR A 291 -28.42 -22.95 11.04
C THR A 291 -28.14 -23.74 12.32
N PRO A 292 -29.13 -24.39 12.95
CA PRO A 292 -28.94 -25.09 14.20
C PRO A 292 -27.87 -26.21 14.10
N GLY A 293 -26.94 -26.25 15.05
CA GLY A 293 -25.90 -27.26 15.13
C GLY A 293 -24.70 -27.05 14.19
N ILE A 294 -24.67 -25.96 13.45
CA ILE A 294 -23.62 -25.63 12.48
C ILE A 294 -22.76 -24.47 13.01
N LYS A 295 -21.44 -24.58 12.85
CA LYS A 295 -20.51 -23.48 13.11
C LYS A 295 -20.67 -22.45 11.98
N GLY A 296 -21.04 -21.19 12.31
CA GLY A 296 -21.24 -20.16 11.31
C GLY A 296 -19.96 -19.53 10.80
N ASP A 297 -19.09 -19.11 11.69
CA ASP A 297 -17.89 -18.32 11.41
C ASP A 297 -16.73 -19.22 10.91
N ALA A 298 -16.61 -19.35 9.61
CA ALA A 298 -15.53 -20.11 9.00
C ALA A 298 -14.20 -19.35 9.01
N TYR A 299 -14.23 -18.02 8.97
CA TYR A 299 -13.01 -17.21 8.97
C TYR A 299 -12.17 -17.41 10.25
N THR A 300 -12.78 -17.46 11.40
CA THR A 300 -12.06 -17.71 12.68
C THR A 300 -11.33 -19.05 12.64
N GLN A 301 -11.96 -20.09 12.10
CA GLN A 301 -11.33 -21.38 11.96
C GLN A 301 -10.23 -21.36 10.86
N PHE A 302 -10.46 -20.65 9.76
CA PHE A 302 -9.47 -20.47 8.69
C PHE A 302 -8.16 -19.86 9.22
N VAL A 303 -8.24 -18.86 10.09
CA VAL A 303 -7.06 -18.26 10.73
C VAL A 303 -6.27 -19.30 11.53
N ALA A 304 -6.94 -20.20 12.23
CA ALA A 304 -6.29 -21.30 12.96
C ALA A 304 -5.71 -22.38 12.02
N ASP A 305 -6.46 -22.74 10.98
CA ASP A 305 -6.07 -23.80 10.04
C ASP A 305 -4.90 -23.39 9.13
N ARG A 306 -4.67 -22.10 8.94
CA ARG A 306 -3.51 -21.59 8.17
C ARG A 306 -2.17 -22.13 8.62
N ALA A 307 -2.03 -22.50 9.89
CA ALA A 307 -0.80 -23.09 10.42
C ALA A 307 -0.56 -24.53 9.96
N SER A 308 -1.54 -25.21 9.39
CA SER A 308 -1.45 -26.62 9.03
C SER A 308 -0.80 -26.90 7.67
N PHE A 309 -0.77 -25.96 6.75
CA PHE A 309 -0.13 -26.03 5.42
C PHE A 309 -0.45 -27.33 4.65
N LYS A 310 -1.68 -27.75 4.61
CA LYS A 310 -2.07 -28.99 3.93
C LYS A 310 -2.95 -28.70 2.71
N PRO A 311 -2.87 -29.52 1.65
CA PRO A 311 -3.85 -29.49 0.56
C PRO A 311 -5.24 -29.81 1.10
N TYR A 312 -6.19 -30.08 0.24
CA TYR A 312 -7.57 -30.29 0.61
C TYR A 312 -7.75 -31.02 1.96
N GLN A 313 -8.52 -30.41 2.83
CA GLN A 313 -9.00 -30.93 4.11
C GLN A 313 -10.48 -30.53 4.25
N GLY A 314 -11.23 -31.23 5.08
CA GLY A 314 -12.61 -30.87 5.39
C GLY A 314 -13.46 -32.08 5.74
N ASP A 315 -14.71 -31.80 6.10
CA ASP A 315 -15.65 -32.81 6.56
C ASP A 315 -16.29 -33.61 5.41
N GLY A 316 -16.18 -33.07 4.19
CA GLY A 316 -16.67 -33.73 2.98
C GLY A 316 -15.56 -34.49 2.27
N ALA A 317 -15.94 -35.46 1.45
CA ALA A 317 -14.99 -36.09 0.53
C ALA A 317 -14.45 -35.04 -0.46
N PRO A 318 -13.15 -35.03 -0.80
CA PRO A 318 -12.64 -34.17 -1.83
C PRO A 318 -13.35 -34.42 -3.15
N PRO A 319 -13.44 -33.43 -4.04
CA PRO A 319 -13.94 -33.65 -5.38
C PRO A 319 -13.24 -34.86 -6.00
N SER A 320 -13.99 -35.88 -6.35
CA SER A 320 -13.47 -37.17 -6.87
C SER A 320 -13.86 -37.34 -8.33
N GLY A 321 -13.02 -37.99 -9.09
CA GLY A 321 -13.26 -38.31 -10.50
C GLY A 321 -11.99 -38.70 -11.22
N SER A 322 -12.11 -39.23 -12.44
CA SER A 322 -10.96 -39.56 -13.26
C SER A 322 -10.11 -38.32 -13.54
N GLY A 323 -8.83 -38.37 -13.20
CA GLY A 323 -7.90 -37.25 -13.39
C GLY A 323 -7.92 -36.20 -12.32
N ILE A 324 -8.65 -36.36 -11.22
CA ILE A 324 -8.62 -35.44 -10.08
C ILE A 324 -7.55 -35.89 -9.08
N ALA A 325 -6.70 -34.99 -8.66
CA ALA A 325 -5.69 -35.22 -7.64
C ALA A 325 -5.71 -34.09 -6.59
N THR A 326 -5.57 -34.47 -5.33
CA THR A 326 -5.30 -33.54 -4.24
C THR A 326 -3.79 -33.49 -4.05
N ASN A 327 -3.18 -32.41 -4.46
CA ASN A 327 -1.74 -32.19 -4.40
C ASN A 327 -1.41 -30.84 -3.83
N GLY A 328 -0.15 -30.68 -3.50
CA GLY A 328 0.40 -29.41 -3.09
C GLY A 328 0.69 -29.39 -1.61
N THR A 329 1.93 -29.51 -1.27
CA THR A 329 2.46 -29.08 0.01
C THR A 329 2.79 -27.61 -0.12
N ALA A 330 1.95 -26.76 0.43
CA ALA A 330 2.35 -25.40 0.66
C ALA A 330 3.40 -25.43 1.78
N THR A 331 4.63 -25.06 1.49
CA THR A 331 5.70 -24.92 2.48
C THR A 331 5.88 -23.46 2.82
N ALA A 332 6.47 -23.14 3.98
CA ALA A 332 6.82 -21.76 4.33
C ALA A 332 7.64 -21.06 3.23
N SER A 333 8.46 -21.80 2.50
CA SER A 333 9.21 -21.32 1.33
C SER A 333 8.29 -20.92 0.17
N ASN A 334 7.18 -21.62 -0.04
CA ASN A 334 6.23 -21.28 -1.11
C ASN A 334 5.52 -19.96 -0.80
N TYR A 335 5.26 -19.65 0.45
CA TYR A 335 4.61 -18.39 0.83
C TYR A 335 5.48 -17.17 0.59
N SER A 336 6.79 -17.28 0.82
CA SER A 336 7.72 -16.20 0.48
C SER A 336 7.78 -15.93 -1.03
N THR A 337 7.48 -16.93 -1.85
CA THR A 337 7.52 -16.84 -3.31
C THR A 337 6.18 -16.40 -3.92
N TYR A 338 5.06 -16.86 -3.38
CA TYR A 338 3.74 -16.72 -4.01
C TYR A 338 2.77 -15.80 -3.25
N GLY A 339 3.18 -15.26 -2.13
CA GLY A 339 2.38 -14.30 -1.34
C GLY A 339 1.45 -14.97 -0.33
N GLY A 340 0.63 -14.12 0.29
CA GLY A 340 -0.24 -14.47 1.41
C GLY A 340 -1.50 -15.26 1.04
N ASP A 341 -2.51 -15.12 1.87
CA ASP A 341 -3.78 -15.83 1.74
C ASP A 341 -4.42 -15.60 0.37
N ARG A 342 -4.62 -16.65 -0.39
CA ARG A 342 -5.18 -16.60 -1.74
C ARG A 342 -6.69 -16.82 -1.76
N ARG A 343 -7.24 -17.39 -0.71
CA ARG A 343 -8.68 -17.58 -0.52
C ARG A 343 -9.34 -16.40 0.17
N LEU A 344 -8.54 -15.58 0.87
CA LEU A 344 -8.94 -14.31 1.43
C LEU A 344 -8.71 -13.23 0.34
N ALA A 345 -9.77 -12.69 -0.22
CA ALA A 345 -9.67 -11.87 -1.41
C ALA A 345 -10.74 -10.77 -1.45
N LEU A 346 -10.56 -9.82 -2.34
CA LEU A 346 -11.58 -8.84 -2.67
C LEU A 346 -12.48 -9.33 -3.80
N ALA A 347 -13.75 -9.04 -3.69
CA ALA A 347 -14.76 -9.24 -4.73
C ALA A 347 -15.54 -7.93 -4.96
N PRO A 348 -15.76 -7.49 -6.22
CA PRO A 348 -16.59 -6.33 -6.51
C PRO A 348 -18.06 -6.62 -6.23
N GLU A 349 -18.73 -5.69 -5.56
CA GLU A 349 -20.17 -5.75 -5.31
C GLU A 349 -20.94 -4.78 -6.22
N GLY A 350 -22.08 -5.20 -6.74
CA GLY A 350 -22.97 -4.37 -7.52
C GLY A 350 -24.41 -4.85 -7.54
N ASP A 351 -25.28 -4.02 -8.12
CA ASP A 351 -26.69 -4.36 -8.29
C ASP A 351 -26.89 -5.36 -9.44
N CYS A 352 -27.15 -6.62 -9.10
CA CYS A 352 -27.35 -7.67 -10.06
C CYS A 352 -28.72 -7.61 -10.79
N SER A 353 -29.64 -6.76 -10.38
CA SER A 353 -30.88 -6.56 -11.10
C SER A 353 -30.63 -6.02 -12.52
N THR A 354 -29.54 -5.34 -12.73
CA THR A 354 -29.10 -4.81 -14.03
C THR A 354 -28.52 -5.87 -14.97
N LEU A 355 -28.20 -7.07 -14.46
CA LEU A 355 -27.66 -8.20 -15.26
C LEU A 355 -28.70 -9.00 -15.99
N GLN A 356 -29.98 -8.60 -15.95
CA GLN A 356 -31.05 -9.27 -16.62
C GLN A 356 -31.11 -8.91 -18.12
N GLY A 357 -31.42 -9.88 -18.94
CA GLY A 357 -31.52 -9.70 -20.40
C GLY A 357 -30.17 -9.76 -21.11
N SER A 358 -29.93 -8.84 -22.03
CA SER A 358 -28.68 -8.77 -22.84
C SER A 358 -27.55 -8.00 -22.19
N SER A 359 -27.79 -7.38 -21.05
CA SER A 359 -26.72 -6.66 -20.32
C SER A 359 -25.87 -7.64 -19.56
N HIS A 360 -24.57 -7.67 -19.89
CA HIS A 360 -23.57 -8.46 -19.20
C HIS A 360 -22.57 -7.54 -18.48
N LYS A 361 -23.02 -6.38 -18.01
CA LYS A 361 -22.22 -5.41 -17.29
C LYS A 361 -22.78 -5.15 -15.90
N LEU A 362 -21.93 -5.30 -14.90
CA LEU A 362 -22.22 -4.97 -13.51
C LEU A 362 -21.57 -3.63 -13.18
N HIS A 363 -22.33 -2.67 -12.69
CA HIS A 363 -21.79 -1.45 -12.11
C HIS A 363 -21.29 -1.73 -10.69
N VAL A 364 -19.97 -1.58 -10.48
CA VAL A 364 -19.34 -1.80 -9.18
C VAL A 364 -19.62 -0.62 -8.28
N THR A 365 -20.19 -0.88 -7.11
CA THR A 365 -20.53 0.14 -6.12
C THR A 365 -19.61 0.12 -4.91
N GLN A 366 -19.08 -1.05 -4.58
CA GLN A 366 -18.06 -1.23 -3.52
C GLN A 366 -17.28 -2.52 -3.78
N TRP A 367 -16.25 -2.71 -2.97
CA TRP A 367 -15.48 -3.94 -2.91
C TRP A 367 -15.67 -4.59 -1.55
N ASP A 368 -15.86 -5.90 -1.55
CA ASP A 368 -16.07 -6.68 -0.34
C ASP A 368 -14.89 -7.62 -0.08
N CYS A 369 -14.54 -7.76 1.18
CA CYS A 369 -13.63 -8.78 1.64
C CYS A 369 -14.40 -10.10 1.81
N VAL A 370 -13.91 -11.15 1.17
CA VAL A 370 -14.56 -12.46 1.16
C VAL A 370 -13.56 -13.58 1.39
N LEU A 371 -14.03 -14.69 1.97
CA LEU A 371 -13.28 -15.94 2.09
C LEU A 371 -13.93 -17.00 1.19
N MET A 372 -13.13 -17.65 0.35
CA MET A 372 -13.56 -18.80 -0.43
C MET A 372 -13.69 -20.03 0.48
N LEU A 373 -14.88 -20.64 0.53
CA LEU A 373 -15.18 -21.65 1.55
C LEU A 373 -14.91 -23.08 1.08
N ASP A 374 -15.22 -23.42 -0.17
CA ASP A 374 -15.19 -24.79 -0.66
C ASP A 374 -14.73 -24.90 -2.12
N PRO A 375 -14.16 -26.04 -2.51
CA PRO A 375 -13.90 -26.36 -3.89
C PRO A 375 -15.21 -26.78 -4.60
N VAL A 376 -15.25 -26.54 -5.90
CA VAL A 376 -16.39 -26.90 -6.74
C VAL A 376 -16.30 -28.35 -7.16
N PRO A 377 -17.38 -29.15 -7.05
CA PRO A 377 -17.37 -30.51 -7.55
C PRO A 377 -17.19 -30.55 -9.08
N PHE A 378 -16.34 -31.45 -9.55
CA PHE A 378 -16.19 -31.74 -10.98
C PHE A 378 -17.12 -32.90 -11.36
N SER A 379 -18.09 -32.66 -12.24
CA SER A 379 -18.75 -33.73 -12.95
C SER A 379 -18.04 -33.92 -14.29
N SER A 380 -17.43 -35.06 -14.49
CA SER A 380 -16.96 -35.51 -15.80
C SER A 380 -18.14 -35.77 -16.71
N GLY A 381 -18.51 -34.79 -17.51
CA GLY A 381 -19.57 -34.87 -18.51
C GLY A 381 -20.90 -34.28 -18.08
N LYS A 382 -21.36 -33.34 -18.89
CA LYS A 382 -22.69 -32.67 -18.92
C LYS A 382 -23.38 -32.59 -17.55
N SER A 383 -23.02 -31.58 -16.77
CA SER A 383 -23.58 -31.38 -15.46
C SER A 383 -25.08 -31.10 -15.50
N SER A 384 -25.87 -32.04 -15.08
CA SER A 384 -27.23 -31.83 -14.62
C SER A 384 -27.30 -31.45 -13.13
N GLY A 385 -26.18 -31.21 -12.47
CA GLY A 385 -26.09 -30.80 -11.07
C GLY A 385 -25.64 -29.35 -10.92
N ALA A 386 -26.27 -28.65 -10.01
CA ALA A 386 -25.89 -27.33 -9.61
C ALA A 386 -24.44 -27.32 -9.11
N VAL A 387 -23.58 -26.58 -9.77
CA VAL A 387 -22.24 -26.28 -9.24
C VAL A 387 -22.41 -25.12 -8.28
N VAL A 388 -22.29 -25.37 -6.99
CA VAL A 388 -22.43 -24.34 -5.97
C VAL A 388 -21.07 -24.19 -5.28
N ALA A 389 -20.50 -23.02 -5.36
CA ALA A 389 -19.38 -22.57 -4.55
C ALA A 389 -19.87 -21.55 -3.54
N HIS A 390 -19.19 -21.43 -2.42
CA HIS A 390 -19.59 -20.53 -1.37
C HIS A 390 -18.46 -19.55 -1.03
N LEU A 391 -18.88 -18.33 -0.70
CA LEU A 391 -18.05 -17.28 -0.11
C LEU A 391 -18.63 -16.91 1.26
N GLU A 392 -17.78 -16.58 2.19
CA GLU A 392 -18.16 -15.91 3.44
C GLU A 392 -17.87 -14.42 3.31
N TYR A 393 -18.83 -13.59 3.63
CA TYR A 393 -18.70 -12.14 3.65
C TYR A 393 -17.96 -11.70 4.91
N LEU A 394 -16.89 -10.95 4.78
CA LEU A 394 -16.04 -10.50 5.88
C LEU A 394 -16.04 -8.98 6.09
N GLY A 395 -16.87 -8.27 5.34
CA GLY A 395 -17.01 -6.83 5.45
C GLY A 395 -16.60 -6.08 4.18
N SER A 396 -17.00 -4.81 4.10
CA SER A 396 -16.55 -3.94 3.01
C SER A 396 -15.06 -3.68 3.09
N SER A 397 -14.39 -3.57 1.95
CA SER A 397 -12.95 -3.30 1.86
C SER A 397 -12.52 -1.98 2.52
N VAL A 398 -13.44 -1.00 2.60
CA VAL A 398 -13.20 0.28 3.25
C VAL A 398 -13.37 0.23 4.77
N SER A 399 -13.85 -0.88 5.33
CA SER A 399 -13.96 -1.06 6.78
C SER A 399 -12.58 -1.30 7.39
N GLY A 400 -12.22 -0.56 8.43
CA GLY A 400 -10.93 -0.69 9.12
C GLY A 400 -10.65 -2.04 9.77
N ASN A 401 -11.70 -2.84 10.01
CA ASN A 401 -11.61 -4.13 10.67
C ASN A 401 -11.71 -5.31 9.70
N ASN A 402 -11.76 -5.08 8.38
CA ASN A 402 -11.81 -6.18 7.43
C ASN A 402 -10.44 -6.88 7.30
N PRO A 403 -10.39 -8.21 7.22
CA PRO A 403 -9.13 -8.95 7.16
C PRO A 403 -8.38 -8.83 5.82
N CYS A 404 -9.00 -8.25 4.80
CA CYS A 404 -8.35 -7.98 3.52
C CYS A 404 -7.50 -6.71 3.54
N ALA A 405 -7.59 -5.88 4.57
CA ALA A 405 -6.78 -4.68 4.71
C ALA A 405 -5.32 -5.04 5.09
N THR A 406 -4.36 -4.39 4.46
CA THR A 406 -2.92 -4.61 4.74
C THR A 406 -2.39 -3.63 5.80
N HIS A 407 -3.11 -3.49 6.91
CA HIS A 407 -2.68 -2.74 8.10
C HIS A 407 -2.17 -1.31 7.84
N GLY A 408 -2.85 -0.60 6.94
CA GLY A 408 -2.63 0.83 6.75
C GLY A 408 -1.47 1.21 5.81
N LEU A 409 -0.93 0.29 5.03
CA LEU A 409 -0.02 0.65 3.95
C LEU A 409 -0.78 1.38 2.84
N PRO A 410 -0.28 2.53 2.36
CA PRO A 410 -0.89 3.23 1.25
C PRO A 410 -0.94 2.36 0.00
N GLY A 411 -2.07 2.35 -0.68
CA GLY A 411 -2.25 1.73 -1.98
C GLY A 411 -1.92 2.66 -3.14
N SER A 412 -2.15 2.21 -4.35
CA SER A 412 -2.17 3.12 -5.51
C SER A 412 -3.36 4.09 -5.39
N GLY A 413 -3.34 5.20 -6.11
CA GLY A 413 -4.41 6.22 -6.06
C GLY A 413 -5.83 5.71 -6.38
N SER A 414 -5.96 4.48 -6.90
CA SER A 414 -7.22 3.77 -7.15
C SER A 414 -7.44 2.59 -6.20
N ALA A 415 -6.65 2.45 -5.14
CA ALA A 415 -6.81 1.37 -4.18
C ALA A 415 -8.17 1.47 -3.47
N SER A 416 -8.85 0.33 -3.33
CA SER A 416 -10.21 0.22 -2.78
C SER A 416 -10.25 -0.22 -1.32
N GLY A 417 -9.12 -0.08 -0.62
CA GLY A 417 -9.01 -0.43 0.80
C GLY A 417 -9.48 0.64 1.76
N THR A 418 -9.33 0.35 3.05
CA THR A 418 -9.58 1.29 4.14
C THR A 418 -8.87 2.61 3.89
N GLN A 419 -9.52 3.71 4.20
CA GLN A 419 -8.94 5.04 4.08
C GLN A 419 -7.75 5.18 5.04
N VAL A 420 -6.59 5.49 4.50
CA VAL A 420 -5.35 5.71 5.26
C VAL A 420 -4.70 7.04 4.87
N PRO A 421 -4.09 7.74 5.81
CA PRO A 421 -3.35 8.95 5.48
C PRO A 421 -2.09 8.58 4.67
N MET A 422 -1.81 9.36 3.64
CA MET A 422 -0.64 9.18 2.77
C MET A 422 -0.01 10.52 2.42
N LEU A 423 1.32 10.56 2.38
CA LEU A 423 2.04 11.71 1.84
C LEU A 423 1.92 11.70 0.32
N VAL A 424 1.70 12.88 -0.26
CA VAL A 424 1.60 13.07 -1.71
C VAL A 424 2.67 14.03 -2.24
N GLN A 425 3.32 14.76 -1.33
CA GLN A 425 4.47 15.62 -1.63
C GLN A 425 5.24 15.93 -0.35
#